data_2c44ff31a486379b2d963124a747fd85
#
_entry.id   2c44ff31a486379b2d963124a747fd85
#
_cell.length_a   1.000
_cell.length_b   1.000
_cell.length_c   1.000
_cell.angle_alpha   90.00
_cell.angle_beta   90.00
_cell.angle_gamma   90.00
#
_symmetry.space_group_name_H-M   'P 1'
#
loop_
_entity.id
_entity.type
_entity.pdbx_description
1 polymer ?
#
loop_
_entity_poly.entity_id
_entity_poly.type
_entity_poly.pdbx_seq_one_letter_code
_entity_poly.pdbx_strand_id
1 'polypeptide(L)'
;MHPLINYFSSISPLSSSSAEALTRICQEISITRNSHLQTIGKTCKTLYFLNNGMARIYYEKDGLDVTEGFYGEFNLIARAESLFAGKPSQKGIQVLEDSELWSIDTTQLASLYEEHRDIERLFSRLFEKAYVETIQRIENLQFHTAEERYHLLEEEQPEVLKRAPLKFIASYLGITQVSLSRIRAKKS
;
A
#
# COMPACT_ATOMS: atom_id res chain seq x y z
N MET A 1 -13.77 12.38 16.39
CA MET A 1 -12.38 11.89 16.45
C MET A 1 -11.93 11.62 15.03
N HIS A 2 -10.69 11.93 14.67
CA HIS A 2 -10.16 11.78 13.31
C HIS A 2 -10.23 10.30 12.85
N PRO A 3 -10.77 9.95 11.66
CA PRO A 3 -11.00 8.55 11.26
C PRO A 3 -9.72 7.70 11.28
N LEU A 4 -8.60 8.26 10.82
CA LEU A 4 -7.29 7.58 10.86
C LEU A 4 -6.84 7.30 12.31
N ILE A 5 -7.08 8.21 13.24
CA ILE A 5 -6.70 8.02 14.65
C ILE A 5 -7.56 6.93 15.30
N ASN A 6 -8.84 6.82 14.94
CA ASN A 6 -9.70 5.71 15.39
C ASN A 6 -9.14 4.37 14.89
N TYR A 7 -8.77 4.30 13.60
CA TYR A 7 -8.15 3.13 13.02
C TYR A 7 -6.82 2.78 13.72
N PHE A 8 -5.95 3.75 13.93
CA PHE A 8 -4.69 3.55 14.65
C PHE A 8 -4.90 3.05 16.08
N SER A 9 -5.85 3.62 16.80
CA SER A 9 -6.18 3.21 18.17
C SER A 9 -6.74 1.78 18.25
N SER A 10 -7.34 1.28 17.18
CA SER A 10 -7.77 -0.12 17.10
C SER A 10 -6.61 -1.10 16.94
N ILE A 11 -5.49 -0.67 16.37
CA ILE A 11 -4.26 -1.48 16.21
C ILE A 11 -3.41 -1.45 17.50
N SER A 12 -3.23 -0.25 18.06
CA SER A 12 -2.48 -0.03 19.29
C SER A 12 -3.05 1.16 20.06
N PRO A 13 -3.39 1.01 21.34
CA PRO A 13 -3.94 2.11 22.13
C PRO A 13 -3.00 3.32 22.12
N LEU A 14 -3.60 4.49 21.91
CA LEU A 14 -2.93 5.79 21.94
C LEU A 14 -3.44 6.62 23.12
N SER A 15 -2.56 7.34 23.81
CA SER A 15 -2.93 8.35 24.76
C SER A 15 -3.58 9.56 24.04
N SER A 16 -4.34 10.38 24.75
CA SER A 16 -4.95 11.57 24.17
C SER A 16 -3.90 12.53 23.59
N SER A 17 -2.78 12.72 24.29
CA SER A 17 -1.67 13.55 23.81
C SER A 17 -1.03 13.03 22.54
N SER A 18 -0.84 11.69 22.45
CA SER A 18 -0.32 11.04 21.25
C SER A 18 -1.28 11.14 20.07
N ALA A 19 -2.57 10.95 20.30
CA ALA A 19 -3.60 11.09 19.27
C ALA A 19 -3.64 12.52 18.70
N GLU A 20 -3.54 13.53 19.56
CA GLU A 20 -3.45 14.92 19.13
C GLU A 20 -2.16 15.22 18.37
N ALA A 21 -1.01 14.72 18.84
CA ALA A 21 0.28 14.92 18.19
C ALA A 21 0.29 14.29 16.78
N LEU A 22 -0.22 13.06 16.61
CA LEU A 22 -0.37 12.42 15.31
C LEU A 22 -1.34 13.20 14.40
N THR A 23 -2.46 13.66 14.92
CA THR A 23 -3.44 14.43 14.13
C THR A 23 -2.80 15.69 13.53
N ARG A 24 -1.90 16.36 14.25
CA ARG A 24 -1.24 17.60 13.77
C ARG A 24 -0.31 17.37 12.58
N ILE A 25 0.30 16.18 12.47
CA ILE A 25 1.22 15.85 11.35
C ILE A 25 0.52 15.10 10.21
N CYS A 26 -0.73 14.68 10.39
CA CYS A 26 -1.54 14.06 9.33
C CYS A 26 -2.11 15.15 8.42
N GLN A 27 -1.88 15.03 7.13
CA GLN A 27 -2.42 15.91 6.11
C GLN A 27 -3.39 15.16 5.21
N GLU A 28 -4.59 15.70 5.02
CA GLU A 28 -5.55 15.17 4.05
C GLU A 28 -5.17 15.59 2.64
N ILE A 29 -5.20 14.64 1.71
CA ILE A 29 -4.89 14.84 0.30
C ILE A 29 -6.01 14.22 -0.53
N SER A 30 -6.57 15.01 -1.47
CA SER A 30 -7.40 14.52 -2.57
C SER A 30 -6.54 14.43 -3.83
N ILE A 31 -6.57 13.30 -4.51
CA ILE A 31 -5.75 13.05 -5.69
C ILE A 31 -6.55 12.37 -6.77
N THR A 32 -6.39 12.82 -8.01
CA THR A 32 -7.14 12.31 -9.16
C THR A 32 -6.57 10.99 -9.67
N ARG A 33 -7.43 10.19 -10.26
CA ARG A 33 -7.11 8.91 -10.90
C ARG A 33 -5.86 8.99 -11.77
N ASN A 34 -5.06 7.94 -11.72
CA ASN A 34 -3.79 7.75 -12.44
C ASN A 34 -2.64 8.66 -12.01
N SER A 35 -2.83 9.53 -11.03
CA SER A 35 -1.75 10.34 -10.45
C SER A 35 -0.78 9.50 -9.62
N HIS A 36 0.43 10.03 -9.43
CA HIS A 36 1.48 9.36 -8.68
C HIS A 36 1.70 10.04 -7.32
N LEU A 37 1.63 9.25 -6.24
CA LEU A 37 2.04 9.66 -4.89
C LEU A 37 3.56 9.62 -4.75
N GLN A 38 4.20 8.66 -5.43
CA GLN A 38 5.64 8.47 -5.49
C GLN A 38 6.04 8.12 -6.92
N THR A 39 6.96 8.85 -7.50
CA THR A 39 7.53 8.53 -8.82
C THR A 39 8.81 7.71 -8.68
N ILE A 40 9.07 6.85 -9.65
CA ILE A 40 10.33 6.09 -9.76
C ILE A 40 11.51 7.09 -9.79
N GLY A 41 12.61 6.75 -9.13
CA GLY A 41 13.82 7.55 -9.05
C GLY A 41 13.81 8.66 -7.98
N LYS A 42 12.72 8.80 -7.22
CA LYS A 42 12.65 9.74 -6.08
C LYS A 42 12.79 9.00 -4.75
N THR A 43 13.38 9.67 -3.75
CA THR A 43 13.46 9.14 -2.38
C THR A 43 12.11 9.30 -1.70
N CYS A 44 11.61 8.22 -1.09
CA CYS A 44 10.38 8.23 -0.32
C CYS A 44 10.61 8.92 1.04
N LYS A 45 9.72 9.86 1.40
CA LYS A 45 9.75 10.59 2.68
C LYS A 45 8.37 10.66 3.34
N THR A 46 7.40 9.98 2.77
CA THR A 46 6.01 10.10 3.18
C THR A 46 5.38 8.72 3.31
N LEU A 47 4.64 8.53 4.39
CA LEU A 47 3.72 7.42 4.57
C LEU A 47 2.32 7.88 4.14
N TYR A 48 1.61 7.03 3.42
CA TYR A 48 0.24 7.30 2.98
C TYR A 48 -0.72 6.27 3.55
N PHE A 49 -1.92 6.71 3.89
CA PHE A 49 -3.05 5.85 4.26
C PHE A 49 -4.24 6.24 3.42
N LEU A 50 -4.80 5.30 2.68
CA LEU A 50 -6.02 5.52 1.91
C LEU A 50 -7.23 5.61 2.86
N ASN A 51 -8.00 6.69 2.74
CA ASN A 51 -9.31 6.82 3.36
C ASN A 51 -10.39 6.25 2.43
N ASN A 52 -10.27 6.60 1.14
CA ASN A 52 -11.13 6.11 0.08
C ASN A 52 -10.30 6.00 -1.20
N GLY A 53 -10.49 4.91 -1.97
CA GLY A 53 -9.80 4.71 -3.22
C GLY A 53 -8.92 3.48 -3.26
N MET A 54 -8.13 3.37 -4.30
CA MET A 54 -7.21 2.25 -4.52
C MET A 54 -5.91 2.76 -5.13
N ALA A 55 -4.79 2.22 -4.63
CA ALA A 55 -3.46 2.48 -5.18
C ALA A 55 -2.74 1.18 -5.52
N ARG A 56 -1.71 1.29 -6.34
CA ARG A 56 -0.77 0.20 -6.62
C ARG A 56 0.66 0.65 -6.40
N ILE A 57 1.53 -0.27 -6.06
CA ILE A 57 2.97 -0.14 -6.20
C ILE A 57 3.37 -0.82 -7.50
N TYR A 58 4.22 -0.15 -8.29
CA TYR A 58 4.65 -0.64 -9.59
C TYR A 58 6.11 -0.34 -9.87
N TYR A 59 6.69 -1.05 -10.82
CA TYR A 59 8.01 -0.82 -11.37
C TYR A 59 8.03 -1.10 -12.86
N GLU A 60 9.07 -0.64 -13.54
CA GLU A 60 9.32 -0.94 -14.95
C GLU A 60 10.42 -1.99 -15.07
N LYS A 61 10.17 -3.02 -15.86
CA LYS A 61 11.14 -4.06 -16.18
C LYS A 61 11.04 -4.42 -17.67
N ASP A 62 12.14 -4.29 -18.38
CA ASP A 62 12.23 -4.60 -19.82
C ASP A 62 11.15 -3.87 -20.65
N GLY A 63 10.84 -2.61 -20.30
CA GLY A 63 9.80 -1.79 -20.93
C GLY A 63 8.37 -2.18 -20.54
N LEU A 64 8.19 -3.09 -19.58
CA LEU A 64 6.87 -3.51 -19.09
C LEU A 64 6.57 -2.86 -17.74
N ASP A 65 5.36 -2.32 -17.61
CA ASP A 65 4.79 -1.86 -16.35
C ASP A 65 4.31 -3.05 -15.53
N VAL A 66 4.97 -3.32 -14.39
CA VAL A 66 4.68 -4.46 -13.53
C VAL A 66 4.12 -3.99 -12.20
N THR A 67 2.94 -4.47 -11.83
CA THR A 67 2.32 -4.22 -10.53
C THR A 67 2.90 -5.18 -9.48
N GLU A 68 3.44 -4.62 -8.40
CA GLU A 68 3.94 -5.38 -7.25
C GLU A 68 2.81 -5.73 -6.27
N GLY A 69 1.92 -4.77 -6.00
CA GLY A 69 0.84 -4.93 -5.03
C GLY A 69 -0.27 -3.89 -5.22
N PHE A 70 -1.45 -4.23 -4.71
CA PHE A 70 -2.60 -3.35 -4.61
C PHE A 70 -2.87 -3.00 -3.16
N TYR A 71 -3.37 -1.79 -2.93
CA TYR A 71 -3.64 -1.23 -1.62
C TYR A 71 -4.99 -0.51 -1.65
N GLY A 72 -5.90 -0.97 -0.83
CA GLY A 72 -7.21 -0.36 -0.59
C GLY A 72 -7.21 0.53 0.64
N GLU A 73 -8.40 0.81 1.14
CA GLU A 73 -8.65 1.67 2.29
C GLU A 73 -7.94 1.17 3.55
N PHE A 74 -7.46 2.09 4.38
CA PHE A 74 -6.74 1.85 5.65
C PHE A 74 -5.43 1.06 5.53
N ASN A 75 -4.90 0.87 4.31
CA ASN A 75 -3.58 0.30 4.15
C ASN A 75 -2.48 1.37 4.26
N LEU A 76 -1.38 0.99 4.90
CA LEU A 76 -0.14 1.75 4.90
C LEU A 76 0.57 1.57 3.56
N ILE A 77 0.86 2.68 2.89
CA ILE A 77 1.54 2.67 1.60
C ILE A 77 2.79 3.53 1.70
N ALA A 78 3.93 2.94 1.44
CA ALA A 78 5.23 3.62 1.34
C ALA A 78 6.21 2.79 0.52
N ARG A 79 7.33 3.38 0.16
CA ARG A 79 8.48 2.65 -0.36
C ARG A 79 9.49 2.45 0.78
N ALA A 80 9.26 1.40 1.57
CA ALA A 80 10.01 1.14 2.80
C ALA A 80 11.52 1.04 2.55
N GLU A 81 11.95 0.38 1.46
CA GLU A 81 13.38 0.28 1.11
C GLU A 81 14.01 1.65 0.84
N SER A 82 13.26 2.54 0.19
CA SER A 82 13.73 3.91 -0.06
C SER A 82 13.70 4.76 1.21
N LEU A 83 12.64 4.62 1.98
CA LEU A 83 12.44 5.36 3.22
C LEU A 83 13.56 5.07 4.24
N PHE A 84 13.82 3.79 4.50
CA PHE A 84 14.80 3.39 5.51
C PHE A 84 16.26 3.50 5.02
N ALA A 85 16.51 3.27 3.72
CA ALA A 85 17.85 3.41 3.16
C ALA A 85 18.21 4.85 2.78
N GLY A 86 17.24 5.78 2.73
CA GLY A 86 17.45 7.16 2.27
C GLY A 86 17.85 7.28 0.80
N LYS A 87 17.53 6.26 -0.04
CA LYS A 87 17.93 6.18 -1.46
C LYS A 87 16.72 6.28 -2.39
N PRO A 88 16.92 6.72 -3.65
CA PRO A 88 15.86 6.73 -4.65
C PRO A 88 15.24 5.35 -4.85
N SER A 89 13.90 5.28 -4.88
CA SER A 89 13.17 4.04 -5.13
C SER A 89 13.15 3.69 -6.61
N GLN A 90 13.31 2.41 -6.92
CA GLN A 90 13.10 1.85 -8.27
C GLN A 90 11.61 1.60 -8.57
N LYS A 91 10.72 1.92 -7.63
CA LYS A 91 9.29 1.67 -7.72
C LYS A 91 8.50 2.95 -7.46
N GLY A 92 7.32 3.03 -8.08
CA GLY A 92 6.38 4.12 -7.90
C GLY A 92 5.13 3.70 -7.14
N ILE A 93 4.36 4.68 -6.66
CA ILE A 93 3.03 4.50 -6.09
C ILE A 93 2.05 5.31 -6.97
N GLN A 94 1.04 4.65 -7.52
CA GLN A 94 0.03 5.26 -8.38
C GLN A 94 -1.37 4.98 -7.84
N VAL A 95 -2.25 6.00 -7.78
CA VAL A 95 -3.66 5.79 -7.49
C VAL A 95 -4.40 5.33 -8.76
N LEU A 96 -5.33 4.40 -8.60
CA LEU A 96 -6.07 3.79 -9.72
C LEU A 96 -7.44 4.42 -9.96
N GLU A 97 -7.90 5.23 -9.02
CA GLU A 97 -9.16 5.98 -9.06
C GLU A 97 -9.00 7.27 -8.25
N ASP A 98 -9.98 8.18 -8.35
CA ASP A 98 -10.00 9.38 -7.50
C ASP A 98 -9.99 8.96 -6.04
N SER A 99 -9.03 9.46 -5.29
CA SER A 99 -8.71 8.94 -3.97
C SER A 99 -8.56 10.06 -2.95
N GLU A 100 -9.00 9.77 -1.73
CA GLU A 100 -8.76 10.56 -0.54
C GLU A 100 -7.83 9.80 0.38
N LEU A 101 -6.79 10.45 0.89
CA LEU A 101 -5.79 9.81 1.71
C LEU A 101 -5.20 10.76 2.74
N TRP A 102 -4.56 10.20 3.75
CA TRP A 102 -3.72 10.94 4.69
C TRP A 102 -2.25 10.68 4.37
N SER A 103 -1.48 11.75 4.45
CA SER A 103 -0.02 11.69 4.35
C SER A 103 0.62 12.09 5.68
N ILE A 104 1.72 11.40 6.01
CA ILE A 104 2.53 11.66 7.19
C ILE A 104 3.98 11.80 6.74
N ASP A 105 4.59 12.96 6.98
CA ASP A 105 6.02 13.14 6.78
C ASP A 105 6.81 12.32 7.80
N THR A 106 7.76 11.52 7.32
CA THR A 106 8.50 10.58 8.18
C THR A 106 9.50 11.24 9.11
N THR A 107 9.96 12.45 8.80
CA THR A 107 10.82 13.22 9.69
C THR A 107 10.02 13.74 10.89
N GLN A 108 8.81 14.25 10.64
CA GLN A 108 7.90 14.67 11.71
C GLN A 108 7.47 13.48 12.56
N LEU A 109 7.17 12.34 11.94
CA LEU A 109 6.81 11.12 12.65
C LEU A 109 7.95 10.63 13.55
N ALA A 110 9.19 10.62 13.05
CA ALA A 110 10.37 10.21 13.84
C ALA A 110 10.58 11.09 15.07
N SER A 111 10.34 12.40 14.96
CA SER A 111 10.41 13.31 16.12
C SER A 111 9.40 12.97 17.21
N LEU A 112 8.21 12.46 16.83
CA LEU A 112 7.19 12.05 17.80
C LEU A 112 7.58 10.79 18.60
N TYR A 113 8.44 9.92 18.08
CA TYR A 113 8.84 8.69 18.78
C TYR A 113 9.62 8.95 20.07
N GLU A 114 10.32 10.07 20.14
CA GLU A 114 11.09 10.43 21.34
C GLU A 114 10.17 10.78 22.52
N GLU A 115 9.02 11.42 22.24
CA GLU A 115 8.09 11.90 23.25
C GLU A 115 6.89 10.95 23.47
N HIS A 116 6.56 10.13 22.47
CA HIS A 116 5.35 9.32 22.41
C HIS A 116 5.64 7.84 22.08
N ARG A 117 5.99 7.06 23.09
CA ARG A 117 6.31 5.62 22.95
C ARG A 117 5.16 4.77 22.41
N ASP A 118 3.92 5.18 22.62
CA ASP A 118 2.74 4.51 22.09
C ASP A 118 2.61 4.72 20.57
N ILE A 119 3.07 5.86 20.03
CA ILE A 119 3.18 6.09 18.58
C ILE A 119 4.25 5.19 17.98
N GLU A 120 5.44 5.11 18.57
CA GLU A 120 6.48 4.20 18.10
C GLU A 120 6.00 2.75 18.05
N ARG A 121 5.31 2.29 19.12
CA ARG A 121 4.72 0.95 19.19
C ARG A 121 3.66 0.71 18.10
N LEU A 122 2.81 1.69 17.83
CA LEU A 122 1.82 1.63 16.77
C LEU A 122 2.49 1.40 15.41
N PHE A 123 3.48 2.23 15.07
CA PHE A 123 4.15 2.14 13.76
C PHE A 123 5.01 0.88 13.65
N SER A 124 5.63 0.39 14.75
CA SER A 124 6.28 -0.93 14.77
C SER A 124 5.30 -2.03 14.34
N ARG A 125 4.09 -2.07 14.93
CA ARG A 125 3.07 -3.06 14.56
C ARG A 125 2.60 -2.94 13.11
N LEU A 126 2.47 -1.71 12.59
CA LEU A 126 2.12 -1.48 11.18
C LEU A 126 3.21 -1.99 10.23
N PHE A 127 4.49 -1.77 10.56
CA PHE A 127 5.61 -2.27 9.77
C PHE A 127 5.79 -3.78 9.90
N GLU A 128 5.57 -4.37 11.07
CA GLU A 128 5.54 -5.83 11.26
C GLU A 128 4.48 -6.48 10.37
N LYS A 129 3.26 -5.92 10.35
CA LYS A 129 2.19 -6.39 9.46
C LYS A 129 2.61 -6.30 7.99
N ALA A 130 3.11 -5.14 7.55
CA ALA A 130 3.56 -4.94 6.16
C ALA A 130 4.70 -5.88 5.77
N TYR A 131 5.59 -6.22 6.71
CA TYR A 131 6.66 -7.20 6.50
C TYR A 131 6.09 -8.60 6.29
N VAL A 132 5.16 -9.05 7.14
CA VAL A 132 4.49 -10.36 6.99
C VAL A 132 3.78 -10.46 5.64
N GLU A 133 3.02 -9.45 5.25
CA GLU A 133 2.34 -9.38 3.94
C GLU A 133 3.34 -9.46 2.77
N THR A 134 4.52 -8.84 2.92
CA THR A 134 5.59 -8.92 1.92
C THR A 134 6.14 -10.35 1.80
N ILE A 135 6.37 -11.04 2.90
CA ILE A 135 6.83 -12.45 2.90
C ILE A 135 5.76 -13.34 2.26
N GLN A 136 4.49 -13.20 2.65
CA GLN A 136 3.38 -13.94 2.04
C GLN A 136 3.31 -13.71 0.52
N ARG A 137 3.54 -12.47 0.07
CA ARG A 137 3.59 -12.16 -1.36
C ARG A 137 4.72 -12.92 -2.08
N ILE A 138 5.91 -13.01 -1.47
CA ILE A 138 7.04 -13.76 -2.01
C ILE A 138 6.70 -15.26 -2.08
N GLU A 139 6.17 -15.81 -1.00
CA GLU A 139 5.74 -17.21 -0.93
C GLU A 139 4.68 -17.54 -1.98
N ASN A 140 3.68 -16.67 -2.16
CA ASN A 140 2.64 -16.82 -3.17
C ASN A 140 3.24 -16.86 -4.59
N LEU A 141 4.28 -16.07 -4.87
CA LEU A 141 4.97 -16.10 -6.16
C LEU A 141 5.81 -17.38 -6.36
N GLN A 142 6.37 -17.95 -5.29
CA GLN A 142 7.24 -19.11 -5.33
C GLN A 142 6.47 -20.43 -5.35
N PHE A 143 5.39 -20.55 -4.58
CA PHE A 143 4.74 -21.83 -4.29
C PHE A 143 3.44 -22.03 -5.07
N HIS A 144 2.83 -20.97 -5.60
CA HIS A 144 1.52 -21.06 -6.24
C HIS A 144 1.58 -20.84 -7.76
N THR A 145 0.78 -21.58 -8.50
CA THR A 145 0.51 -21.35 -9.91
C THR A 145 -0.24 -20.03 -10.12
N ALA A 146 -0.31 -19.53 -11.34
CA ALA A 146 -1.05 -18.32 -11.64
C ALA A 146 -2.56 -18.43 -11.36
N GLU A 147 -3.14 -19.63 -11.54
CA GLU A 147 -4.55 -19.91 -11.23
C GLU A 147 -4.80 -19.88 -9.73
N GLU A 148 -3.93 -20.50 -8.92
CA GLU A 148 -4.00 -20.45 -7.46
C GLU A 148 -3.81 -19.02 -6.94
N ARG A 149 -2.86 -18.25 -7.47
CA ARG A 149 -2.69 -16.83 -7.11
C ARG A 149 -3.90 -15.97 -7.46
N TYR A 150 -4.62 -16.29 -8.54
CA TYR A 150 -5.87 -15.62 -8.87
C TYR A 150 -6.96 -15.92 -7.83
N HIS A 151 -7.08 -17.17 -7.38
CA HIS A 151 -8.05 -17.54 -6.34
C HIS A 151 -7.71 -16.90 -4.99
N LEU A 152 -6.44 -16.88 -4.59
CA LEU A 152 -6.01 -16.16 -3.39
C LEU A 152 -6.36 -14.67 -3.46
N LEU A 153 -6.10 -14.02 -4.60
CA LEU A 153 -6.48 -12.61 -4.79
C LEU A 153 -8.00 -12.40 -4.69
N GLU A 154 -8.79 -13.35 -5.20
CA GLU A 154 -10.26 -13.30 -5.13
C GLU A 154 -10.77 -13.44 -3.69
N GLU A 155 -10.13 -14.28 -2.89
CA GLU A 155 -10.49 -14.51 -1.49
C GLU A 155 -10.03 -13.36 -0.58
N GLU A 156 -8.78 -12.92 -0.74
CA GLU A 156 -8.16 -11.95 0.16
C GLU A 156 -8.49 -10.50 -0.21
N GLN A 157 -8.59 -10.19 -1.51
CA GLN A 157 -8.76 -8.83 -2.02
C GLN A 157 -9.78 -8.76 -3.18
N PRO A 158 -11.04 -9.18 -2.98
CA PRO A 158 -12.06 -9.23 -4.05
C PRO A 158 -12.31 -7.87 -4.71
N GLU A 159 -12.11 -6.77 -3.99
CA GLU A 159 -12.28 -5.41 -4.53
C GLU A 159 -11.23 -5.07 -5.62
N VAL A 160 -10.04 -5.66 -5.56
CA VAL A 160 -9.04 -5.51 -6.62
C VAL A 160 -9.56 -6.03 -7.94
N LEU A 161 -10.24 -7.19 -7.94
CA LEU A 161 -10.80 -7.78 -9.17
C LEU A 161 -11.94 -6.96 -9.78
N LYS A 162 -12.63 -6.15 -8.98
CA LYS A 162 -13.73 -5.27 -9.41
C LYS A 162 -13.24 -3.90 -9.88
N ARG A 163 -12.24 -3.33 -9.20
CA ARG A 163 -11.83 -1.92 -9.33
C ARG A 163 -10.57 -1.73 -10.18
N ALA A 164 -9.61 -2.67 -10.11
CA ALA A 164 -8.34 -2.52 -10.82
C ALA A 164 -8.44 -2.89 -12.31
N PRO A 165 -7.76 -2.17 -13.22
CA PRO A 165 -7.65 -2.53 -14.63
C PRO A 165 -7.03 -3.92 -14.84
N LEU A 166 -7.60 -4.72 -15.75
CA LEU A 166 -7.16 -6.10 -16.03
C LEU A 166 -5.66 -6.21 -16.35
N LYS A 167 -5.09 -5.23 -17.01
CA LYS A 167 -3.65 -5.21 -17.32
C LYS A 167 -2.78 -5.22 -16.05
N PHE A 168 -3.21 -4.51 -15.01
CA PHE A 168 -2.49 -4.46 -13.75
C PHE A 168 -2.69 -5.73 -12.92
N ILE A 169 -3.90 -6.31 -12.96
CA ILE A 169 -4.17 -7.62 -12.34
C ILE A 169 -3.32 -8.70 -13.01
N ALA A 170 -3.25 -8.74 -14.34
CA ALA A 170 -2.44 -9.72 -15.07
C ALA A 170 -0.95 -9.57 -14.73
N SER A 171 -0.42 -8.35 -14.70
CA SER A 171 0.99 -8.11 -14.34
C SER A 171 1.28 -8.49 -12.88
N TYR A 172 0.35 -8.20 -11.94
CA TYR A 172 0.45 -8.62 -10.54
C TYR A 172 0.51 -10.15 -10.38
N LEU A 173 -0.28 -10.88 -11.20
CA LEU A 173 -0.29 -12.34 -11.21
C LEU A 173 0.89 -12.94 -11.99
N GLY A 174 1.70 -12.12 -12.66
CA GLY A 174 2.83 -12.58 -13.49
C GLY A 174 2.42 -13.31 -14.76
N ILE A 175 1.26 -12.94 -15.34
CA ILE A 175 0.69 -13.55 -16.56
C ILE A 175 0.24 -12.50 -17.57
N THR A 176 -0.07 -12.95 -18.79
CA THR A 176 -0.68 -12.10 -19.81
C THR A 176 -2.16 -11.86 -19.55
N GLN A 177 -2.73 -10.76 -20.09
CA GLN A 177 -4.17 -10.51 -20.01
C GLN A 177 -5.00 -11.63 -20.67
N VAL A 178 -4.48 -12.25 -21.73
CA VAL A 178 -5.13 -13.41 -22.38
C VAL A 178 -5.20 -14.61 -21.43
N SER A 179 -4.12 -14.90 -20.71
CA SER A 179 -4.10 -15.97 -19.70
C SER A 179 -5.09 -15.67 -18.57
N LEU A 180 -5.13 -14.43 -18.08
CA LEU A 180 -6.09 -14.02 -17.06
C LEU A 180 -7.54 -14.20 -17.53
N SER A 181 -7.84 -13.79 -18.76
CA SER A 181 -9.19 -13.98 -19.34
C SER A 181 -9.59 -15.45 -19.41
N ARG A 182 -8.65 -16.37 -19.72
CA ARG A 182 -8.91 -17.81 -19.74
C ARG A 182 -9.19 -18.38 -18.33
N ILE A 183 -8.43 -17.92 -17.30
CA ILE A 183 -8.68 -18.32 -15.91
C ILE A 183 -10.10 -17.91 -15.49
N ARG A 184 -10.49 -16.66 -15.79
CA ARG A 184 -11.85 -16.16 -15.48
C ARG A 184 -12.96 -16.91 -16.22
N ALA A 185 -12.75 -17.27 -17.48
CA ALA A 185 -13.74 -17.98 -18.28
C ALA A 185 -13.98 -19.43 -17.83
N LYS A 186 -13.00 -20.10 -17.22
CA LYS A 186 -13.19 -21.45 -16.67
C LYS A 186 -14.17 -21.51 -15.48
N LYS A 187 -14.45 -20.37 -14.87
CA LYS A 187 -15.28 -20.24 -13.67
C LYS A 187 -16.74 -19.83 -13.99
N SER A 188 -17.00 -19.37 -15.21
CA SER A 188 -18.34 -19.01 -15.70
C SER A 188 -19.04 -20.22 -16.30
#